data_9668f6f79f673a77f86a035aa896a25a
#
_entry.id   9668f6f79f673a77f86a035aa896a25a
#
_cell.length_a   1.000
_cell.length_b   1.000
_cell.length_c   1.000
_cell.angle_alpha   90.00
_cell.angle_beta   90.00
_cell.angle_gamma   90.00
#
_symmetry.space_group_name_H-M   'P 1'
#
loop_
_entity.id
_entity.type
_entity.pdbx_description
1 polymer ?
#
loop_
_entity_poly.entity_id
_entity_poly.type
_entity_poly.pdbx_seq_one_letter_code
_entity_poly.pdbx_strand_id
1 'polypeptide(L)'
;MSRILALDHGSRRIGVAVGDRETGMAFARPALRRRNEERDLAVIGELCASEGADLIIIGLPLNMDGSEGEQAAAARGFGDRLAGIGLAVAYEDERLTSWEAGERLAEAGRKARRGSGELDSTAARLILQQYLDARRPPERREETE
;
A
#
# COMPACT_ATOMS: atom_id res chain seq x y z
N MET A 1 -18.46 -4.27 2.43
CA MET A 1 -17.04 -4.58 2.47
C MET A 1 -16.26 -3.49 3.12
N SER A 2 -15.41 -3.88 4.04
CA SER A 2 -14.67 -2.89 4.80
C SER A 2 -13.16 -2.99 4.58
N ARG A 3 -12.71 -3.88 3.70
CA ARG A 3 -11.29 -4.10 3.51
C ARG A 3 -10.71 -3.30 2.37
N ILE A 4 -9.46 -2.93 2.54
CA ILE A 4 -8.71 -2.13 1.58
C ILE A 4 -7.38 -2.82 1.33
N LEU A 5 -6.96 -2.82 0.08
CA LEU A 5 -5.65 -3.33 -0.30
C LEU A 5 -4.74 -2.15 -0.56
N ALA A 6 -3.49 -2.24 -0.13
CA ALA A 6 -2.50 -1.21 -0.45
C ALA A 6 -1.34 -1.83 -1.18
N LEU A 7 -0.80 -1.08 -2.12
CA LEU A 7 0.30 -1.55 -2.95
C LEU A 7 1.45 -0.55 -2.91
N ASP A 8 2.65 -1.09 -2.80
CA ASP A 8 3.89 -0.34 -2.94
C ASP A 8 4.55 -0.85 -4.21
N HIS A 9 4.42 -0.08 -5.28
CA HIS A 9 4.82 -0.52 -6.63
C HIS A 9 6.32 -0.41 -6.79
N GLY A 10 6.99 -1.54 -6.93
CA GLY A 10 8.42 -1.59 -7.16
C GLY A 10 8.73 -2.16 -8.53
N SER A 11 10.00 -2.09 -8.91
CA SER A 11 10.43 -2.58 -10.22
C SER A 11 10.44 -4.10 -10.28
N ARG A 12 10.72 -4.75 -9.17
CA ARG A 12 10.80 -6.22 -9.15
C ARG A 12 9.69 -6.85 -8.36
N ARG A 13 9.19 -6.15 -7.36
CA ARG A 13 8.16 -6.67 -6.48
C ARG A 13 7.17 -5.59 -6.17
N ILE A 14 5.98 -6.03 -5.84
CA ILE A 14 4.93 -5.13 -5.38
C ILE A 14 4.64 -5.50 -3.94
N GLY A 15 4.89 -4.56 -3.02
CA GLY A 15 4.54 -4.76 -1.63
C GLY A 15 3.04 -4.71 -1.46
N VAL A 16 2.51 -5.52 -0.56
CA VAL A 16 1.06 -5.68 -0.41
C VAL A 16 0.68 -5.60 1.06
N ALA A 17 -0.38 -4.88 1.35
CA ALA A 17 -0.94 -4.84 2.70
C ALA A 17 -2.45 -4.87 2.59
N VAL A 18 -3.09 -5.37 3.64
CA VAL A 18 -4.54 -5.43 3.72
C VAL A 18 -4.96 -4.76 5.01
N GLY A 19 -5.98 -3.93 4.95
CA GLY A 19 -6.47 -3.24 6.12
C GLY A 19 -7.97 -3.30 6.19
N ASP A 20 -8.49 -2.94 7.36
CA ASP A 20 -9.91 -3.01 7.63
C ASP A 20 -10.37 -1.65 8.16
N ARG A 21 -11.38 -1.09 7.52
CA ARG A 21 -11.89 0.23 7.94
C ARG A 21 -12.48 0.18 9.33
N GLU A 22 -13.06 -0.94 9.70
CA GLU A 22 -13.73 -1.06 10.99
C GLU A 22 -12.73 -1.15 12.13
N THR A 23 -11.69 -1.93 11.98
CA THR A 23 -10.69 -2.06 13.04
C THR A 23 -9.63 -0.98 12.97
N GLY A 24 -9.45 -0.38 11.80
CA GLY A 24 -8.40 0.61 11.62
C GLY A 24 -7.00 0.04 11.56
N MET A 25 -6.87 -1.27 11.34
CA MET A 25 -5.59 -1.95 11.37
C MET A 25 -5.16 -2.39 9.99
N ALA A 26 -3.87 -2.27 9.72
CA ALA A 26 -3.27 -2.73 8.46
C ALA A 26 -2.23 -3.81 8.74
N PHE A 27 -2.19 -4.78 7.85
CA PHE A 27 -1.29 -5.93 7.99
C PHE A 27 -0.55 -6.17 6.69
N ALA A 28 0.75 -6.44 6.79
CA ALA A 28 1.55 -6.77 5.61
C ALA A 28 1.19 -8.15 5.11
N ARG A 29 1.25 -8.32 3.80
CA ARG A 29 1.09 -9.60 3.13
C ARG A 29 2.36 -9.88 2.34
N PRO A 30 2.58 -11.12 1.92
CA PRO A 30 3.77 -11.40 1.12
C PRO A 30 3.76 -10.56 -0.16
N ALA A 31 4.93 -10.04 -0.50
CA ALA A 31 5.06 -9.22 -1.70
C ALA A 31 4.89 -10.08 -2.93
N LEU A 32 4.40 -9.47 -3.99
CA LEU A 32 4.21 -10.15 -5.27
C LEU A 32 5.44 -9.95 -6.13
N ARG A 33 5.94 -11.03 -6.70
CA ARG A 33 7.04 -10.92 -7.64
C ARG A 33 6.49 -10.52 -9.00
N ARG A 34 7.07 -9.51 -9.58
CA ARG A 34 6.58 -9.02 -10.86
C ARG A 34 6.97 -9.95 -11.98
N ARG A 35 6.06 -10.13 -12.93
CA ARG A 35 6.30 -10.95 -14.08
C ARG A 35 6.12 -10.14 -15.35
N ASN A 36 4.90 -9.88 -15.72
CA ASN A 36 4.58 -8.96 -16.80
C ASN A 36 3.31 -8.25 -16.38
N GLU A 37 3.02 -7.16 -17.05
CA GLU A 37 1.94 -6.30 -16.59
C GLU A 37 0.59 -6.99 -16.61
N GLU A 38 0.31 -7.72 -17.67
CA GLU A 38 -0.98 -8.38 -17.78
C GLU A 38 -1.21 -9.34 -16.64
N ARG A 39 -0.21 -10.14 -16.32
CA ARG A 39 -0.32 -11.08 -15.24
C ARG A 39 -0.39 -10.39 -13.89
N ASP A 40 0.40 -9.32 -13.71
CA ASP A 40 0.41 -8.60 -12.46
C ASP A 40 -0.96 -7.99 -12.18
N LEU A 41 -1.60 -7.42 -13.20
CA LEU A 41 -2.93 -6.86 -13.03
C LEU A 41 -3.93 -7.94 -12.65
N ALA A 42 -3.84 -9.10 -13.28
CA ALA A 42 -4.75 -10.20 -12.98
C ALA A 42 -4.56 -10.70 -11.55
N VAL A 43 -3.32 -10.81 -11.10
CA VAL A 43 -3.04 -11.29 -9.74
C VAL A 43 -3.59 -10.31 -8.71
N ILE A 44 -3.43 -9.02 -8.96
CA ILE A 44 -3.97 -8.02 -8.03
C ILE A 44 -5.50 -8.11 -7.99
N GLY A 45 -6.14 -8.30 -9.14
CA GLY A 45 -7.58 -8.46 -9.16
C GLY A 45 -8.05 -9.66 -8.36
N GLU A 46 -7.35 -10.79 -8.51
CA GLU A 46 -7.68 -11.97 -7.75
C GLU A 46 -7.47 -11.76 -6.26
N LEU A 47 -6.42 -11.04 -5.90
CA LEU A 47 -6.13 -10.77 -4.52
C LEU A 47 -7.21 -9.90 -3.89
N CYS A 48 -7.68 -8.89 -4.62
CA CYS A 48 -8.78 -8.07 -4.14
C CYS A 48 -10.01 -8.93 -3.85
N ALA A 49 -10.31 -9.85 -4.75
CA ALA A 49 -11.47 -10.71 -4.58
C ALA A 49 -11.29 -11.62 -3.37
N SER A 50 -10.13 -12.24 -3.23
CA SER A 50 -9.92 -13.18 -2.15
C SER A 50 -9.85 -12.51 -0.80
N GLU A 51 -9.37 -11.28 -0.73
CA GLU A 51 -9.32 -10.55 0.53
C GLU A 51 -10.59 -9.78 0.83
N GLY A 52 -11.49 -9.71 -0.13
CA GLY A 52 -12.71 -8.95 0.07
C GLY A 52 -12.48 -7.46 0.08
N ALA A 53 -11.51 -6.99 -0.68
CA ALA A 53 -11.17 -5.57 -0.71
C ALA A 53 -11.97 -4.87 -1.79
N ASP A 54 -12.46 -3.69 -1.47
CA ASP A 54 -13.24 -2.90 -2.41
C ASP A 54 -12.50 -1.63 -2.86
N LEU A 55 -11.26 -1.45 -2.43
CA LEU A 55 -10.49 -0.29 -2.80
C LEU A 55 -9.01 -0.65 -2.76
N ILE A 56 -8.26 -0.13 -3.70
CA ILE A 56 -6.80 -0.28 -3.73
C ILE A 56 -6.18 1.09 -3.53
N ILE A 57 -5.28 1.18 -2.55
CA ILE A 57 -4.49 2.38 -2.30
C ILE A 57 -3.11 2.15 -2.86
N ILE A 58 -2.62 3.07 -3.68
CA ILE A 58 -1.29 2.95 -4.25
C ILE A 58 -0.45 4.12 -3.76
N GLY A 59 0.70 3.81 -3.16
CA GLY A 59 1.59 4.84 -2.69
C GLY A 59 2.33 5.51 -3.84
N LEU A 60 2.46 6.82 -3.77
CA LEU A 60 3.21 7.59 -4.76
C LEU A 60 4.46 8.16 -4.11
N PRO A 61 5.64 7.68 -4.53
CA PRO A 61 6.89 8.21 -3.97
C PRO A 61 7.25 9.53 -4.66
N LEU A 62 6.56 10.59 -4.23
CA LEU A 62 6.76 11.91 -4.81
C LEU A 62 8.09 12.51 -4.41
N ASN A 63 8.61 13.40 -5.24
CA ASN A 63 9.78 14.18 -4.88
C ASN A 63 9.44 15.15 -3.76
N MET A 64 10.46 15.70 -3.13
CA MET A 64 10.24 16.59 -1.99
C MET A 64 9.41 17.81 -2.35
N ASP A 65 9.49 18.25 -3.61
CA ASP A 65 8.70 19.40 -4.04
C ASP A 65 7.29 19.01 -4.49
N GLY A 66 6.93 17.75 -4.36
CA GLY A 66 5.59 17.27 -4.72
C GLY A 66 5.47 16.81 -6.15
N SER A 67 6.53 16.92 -6.95
CA SER A 67 6.46 16.49 -8.34
C SER A 67 6.63 14.97 -8.43
N GLU A 68 6.20 14.41 -9.56
CA GLU A 68 6.30 12.98 -9.80
C GLU A 68 7.56 12.69 -10.61
N GLY A 69 8.43 11.87 -10.01
CA GLY A 69 9.56 11.34 -10.76
C GLY A 69 9.15 10.07 -11.47
N GLU A 70 10.17 9.35 -11.92
CA GLU A 70 9.95 8.14 -12.69
C GLU A 70 9.17 7.08 -11.93
N GLN A 71 9.51 6.88 -10.66
CA GLN A 71 8.87 5.85 -9.88
C GLN A 71 7.41 6.19 -9.57
N ALA A 72 7.14 7.45 -9.28
CA ALA A 72 5.77 7.86 -9.01
C ALA A 72 4.93 7.75 -10.27
N ALA A 73 5.50 8.12 -11.42
CA ALA A 73 4.77 8.00 -12.67
C ALA A 73 4.48 6.53 -12.99
N ALA A 74 5.42 5.65 -12.72
CA ALA A 74 5.20 4.22 -12.96
C ALA A 74 4.11 3.68 -12.05
N ALA A 75 4.11 4.08 -10.79
CA ALA A 75 3.08 3.63 -9.85
C ALA A 75 1.70 4.14 -10.26
N ARG A 76 1.63 5.40 -10.68
CA ARG A 76 0.35 5.96 -11.13
C ARG A 76 -0.13 5.25 -12.38
N GLY A 77 0.79 4.96 -13.30
CA GLY A 77 0.39 4.24 -14.52
C GLY A 77 -0.16 2.86 -14.22
N PHE A 78 0.46 2.17 -13.27
CA PHE A 78 -0.03 0.85 -12.88
C PHE A 78 -1.42 0.98 -12.25
N GLY A 79 -1.60 1.96 -11.37
CA GLY A 79 -2.91 2.17 -10.76
C GLY A 79 -3.98 2.54 -11.77
N ASP A 80 -3.62 3.35 -12.76
CA ASP A 80 -4.57 3.72 -13.80
C ASP A 80 -5.03 2.50 -14.59
N ARG A 81 -4.11 1.55 -14.81
CA ARG A 81 -4.50 0.33 -15.52
C ARG A 81 -5.36 -0.58 -14.66
N LEU A 82 -5.10 -0.61 -13.35
CA LEU A 82 -6.00 -1.34 -12.46
C LEU A 82 -7.40 -0.75 -12.50
N ALA A 83 -7.48 0.58 -12.50
CA ALA A 83 -8.78 1.23 -12.61
C ALA A 83 -9.43 0.88 -13.95
N GLY A 84 -8.62 0.76 -14.99
CA GLY A 84 -9.14 0.44 -16.32
C GLY A 84 -9.75 -0.93 -16.42
N ILE A 85 -9.38 -1.87 -15.55
CA ILE A 85 -10.01 -3.18 -15.56
C ILE A 85 -11.13 -3.30 -14.52
N GLY A 86 -11.56 -2.17 -13.96
CA GLY A 86 -12.73 -2.14 -13.13
C GLY A 86 -12.51 -2.08 -11.64
N LEU A 87 -11.27 -1.93 -11.20
CA LEU A 87 -10.98 -1.86 -9.77
C LEU A 87 -10.98 -0.42 -9.30
N ALA A 88 -11.41 -0.20 -8.07
CA ALA A 88 -11.39 1.14 -7.50
C ALA A 88 -9.98 1.43 -6.97
N VAL A 89 -9.42 2.57 -7.35
CA VAL A 89 -8.04 2.90 -7.01
C VAL A 89 -7.96 4.32 -6.50
N ALA A 90 -7.14 4.53 -5.47
CA ALA A 90 -6.82 5.86 -4.97
C ALA A 90 -5.33 5.91 -4.70
N TYR A 91 -4.80 7.11 -4.61
CA TYR A 91 -3.35 7.30 -4.44
C TYR A 91 -3.07 7.97 -3.11
N GLU A 92 -1.95 7.60 -2.52
CA GLU A 92 -1.55 8.16 -1.23
C GLU A 92 -0.11 8.65 -1.34
N ASP A 93 0.15 9.84 -0.83
CA ASP A 93 1.47 10.47 -0.90
C ASP A 93 2.40 9.82 0.13
N GLU A 94 3.42 9.11 -0.36
CA GLU A 94 4.35 8.40 0.53
C GLU A 94 5.23 9.34 1.33
N ARG A 95 5.34 10.62 0.92
CA ARG A 95 6.19 11.54 1.67
C ARG A 95 5.73 11.71 3.11
N LEU A 96 4.43 11.52 3.35
CA LEU A 96 3.89 11.74 4.68
C LEU A 96 4.40 10.72 5.69
N THR A 97 4.85 9.56 5.22
CA THR A 97 5.37 8.53 6.10
C THR A 97 6.87 8.34 5.94
N SER A 98 7.52 9.16 5.12
CA SER A 98 8.87 8.84 4.66
C SER A 98 9.87 8.69 5.80
N TRP A 99 9.80 9.58 6.79
CA TRP A 99 10.79 9.52 7.86
C TRP A 99 10.63 8.28 8.72
N GLU A 100 9.42 8.06 9.21
CA GLU A 100 9.14 6.88 10.01
C GLU A 100 9.37 5.60 9.23
N ALA A 101 8.96 5.61 7.97
CA ALA A 101 9.13 4.44 7.13
C ALA A 101 10.61 4.11 6.96
N GLY A 102 11.44 5.14 6.77
CA GLY A 102 12.86 4.93 6.63
C GLY A 102 13.47 4.28 7.84
N GLU A 103 13.09 4.74 9.02
CA GLU A 103 13.61 4.17 10.24
C GLU A 103 13.17 2.73 10.42
N ARG A 104 11.90 2.47 10.20
CA ARG A 104 11.38 1.13 10.39
C ARG A 104 11.94 0.15 9.39
N LEU A 105 12.13 0.61 8.16
CA LEU A 105 12.71 -0.25 7.14
C LEU A 105 14.15 -0.58 7.44
N ALA A 106 14.90 0.40 7.93
CA ALA A 106 16.30 0.15 8.30
C ALA A 106 16.39 -0.88 9.40
N GLU A 107 15.52 -0.76 10.39
CA GLU A 107 15.52 -1.70 11.50
C GLU A 107 15.08 -3.08 11.05
N ALA A 108 14.02 -3.13 10.25
CA ALA A 108 13.50 -4.39 9.75
C ALA A 108 14.49 -5.08 8.84
N GLY A 109 15.26 -4.29 8.08
CA GLY A 109 16.26 -4.87 7.19
C GLY A 109 17.33 -5.62 7.93
N ARG A 110 17.70 -5.13 9.09
CA ARG A 110 18.72 -5.80 9.88
C ARG A 110 18.22 -7.13 10.42
N LYS A 111 16.94 -7.18 10.78
CA LYS A 111 16.37 -8.41 11.30
C LYS A 111 16.00 -9.38 10.22
N ALA A 112 15.42 -8.87 9.15
CA ALA A 112 14.81 -9.71 8.14
C ALA A 112 15.70 -9.89 6.94
N ARG A 113 16.98 -9.83 7.15
CA ARG A 113 17.90 -10.05 6.06
C ARG A 113 17.78 -11.45 5.50
N ARG A 114 16.99 -12.26 6.13
CA ARG A 114 16.79 -13.62 5.70
C ARG A 114 15.74 -13.77 4.63
N GLY A 115 15.27 -12.69 4.08
CA GLY A 115 14.44 -12.79 2.92
C GLY A 115 12.97 -13.02 3.17
N SER A 116 12.45 -12.45 4.23
CA SER A 116 11.02 -12.49 4.45
C SER A 116 10.30 -11.64 3.41
N GLY A 117 9.29 -12.21 2.77
CA GLY A 117 8.50 -11.45 1.81
C GLY A 117 7.76 -10.29 2.45
N GLU A 118 7.53 -10.36 3.74
CA GLU A 118 6.82 -9.30 4.43
C GLU A 118 7.65 -8.05 4.57
N LEU A 119 8.97 -8.17 4.50
CA LEU A 119 9.82 -7.00 4.53
C LEU A 119 9.49 -6.06 3.38
N ASP A 120 9.26 -6.64 2.20
CA ASP A 120 8.97 -5.83 1.03
C ASP A 120 7.60 -5.18 1.10
N SER A 121 6.77 -5.61 2.03
CA SER A 121 5.43 -5.07 2.19
C SER A 121 5.32 -4.09 3.34
N THR A 122 6.42 -3.79 4.01
CA THR A 122 6.40 -2.88 5.15
C THR A 122 5.92 -1.49 4.72
N ALA A 123 6.43 -1.01 3.59
CA ALA A 123 6.02 0.30 3.10
C ALA A 123 4.53 0.32 2.77
N ALA A 124 4.03 -0.74 2.16
CA ALA A 124 2.60 -0.81 1.84
C ALA A 124 1.76 -0.78 3.10
N ARG A 125 2.19 -1.47 4.15
CA ARG A 125 1.47 -1.46 5.40
C ARG A 125 1.46 -0.07 6.03
N LEU A 126 2.59 0.62 5.99
CA LEU A 126 2.66 1.95 6.58
C LEU A 126 1.80 2.95 5.80
N ILE A 127 1.80 2.84 4.48
CA ILE A 127 0.95 3.68 3.66
C ILE A 127 -0.51 3.45 4.00
N LEU A 128 -0.90 2.19 4.12
CA LEU A 128 -2.29 1.88 4.41
C LEU A 128 -2.67 2.31 5.82
N GLN A 129 -1.77 2.12 6.77
CA GLN A 129 -2.05 2.54 8.14
C GLN A 129 -2.26 4.06 8.21
N GLN A 130 -1.44 4.80 7.48
CA GLN A 130 -1.62 6.24 7.42
C GLN A 130 -2.98 6.60 6.83
N TYR A 131 -3.37 5.91 5.78
CA TYR A 131 -4.67 6.16 5.15
C TYR A 131 -5.81 5.90 6.13
N LEU A 132 -5.73 4.78 6.84
CA LEU A 132 -6.76 4.43 7.79
C LEU A 132 -6.81 5.39 8.97
N ASP A 133 -5.64 5.79 9.48
CA ASP A 133 -5.57 6.71 10.60
C ASP A 133 -6.18 8.07 10.26
N ALA A 134 -5.93 8.54 9.05
CA ALA A 134 -6.44 9.84 8.62
C ALA A 134 -7.96 9.85 8.50
N ARG A 135 -8.57 8.68 8.37
CA ARG A 135 -10.01 8.59 8.18
C ARG A 135 -10.74 8.02 9.38
N ARG A 136 -10.03 7.95 10.50
CA ARG A 136 -10.62 7.46 11.72
C ARG A 136 -11.61 8.48 12.24
N PRO A 137 -12.82 8.05 12.65
CA PRO A 137 -13.83 9.00 13.11
C PRO A 137 -13.39 9.73 14.37
N PRO A 138 -13.56 11.05 14.43
CA PRO A 138 -13.16 11.80 15.62
C PRO A 138 -13.99 11.51 16.87
N GLU A 139 -15.19 11.02 16.70
CA GLU A 139 -16.05 10.79 17.84
C GLU A 139 -15.52 9.71 18.77
N ARG A 140 -14.56 8.94 18.30
CA ARG A 140 -13.97 7.94 19.18
C ARG A 140 -13.33 8.54 20.41
N ARG A 141 -12.78 9.72 20.26
CA ARG A 141 -12.16 10.38 21.38
C ARG A 141 -13.16 10.90 22.36
N GLU A 142 -14.31 11.30 21.86
CA GLU A 142 -15.33 11.85 22.73
C GLU A 142 -15.96 10.81 23.60
N GLU A 143 -16.00 9.60 23.11
CA GLU A 143 -16.59 8.53 23.88
C GLU A 143 -15.81 8.22 25.11
N THR A 144 -14.58 8.60 25.16
CA THR A 144 -13.76 8.32 26.32
C THR A 144 -13.96 9.28 27.43
N GLU A 145 -14.71 10.32 27.21
CA GLU A 145 -15.02 11.25 28.27
C GLU A 145 -16.08 10.70 29.21
#